data_c0f06d7c90751f7a217385f83c4792ae
#
_entry.id   c0f06d7c90751f7a217385f83c4792ae
#
_cell.length_a   1.000
_cell.length_b   1.000
_cell.length_c   1.000
_cell.angle_alpha   90.00
_cell.angle_beta   90.00
_cell.angle_gamma   90.00
#
_symmetry.space_group_name_H-M   'P 1'
#
loop_
_entity.id
_entity.type
_entity.pdbx_description
1 polymer ?
#
loop_
_entity_poly.entity_id
_entity_poly.type
_entity_poly.pdbx_seq_one_letter_code
_entity_poly.pdbx_strand_id
1 'polypeptide(L)'
;MEETKNLADQVNRLGTFDVVIHNAGVYQTSAKQIFAVNTIAPYILTCLIEKPKRLIYLSSGMHLHGHSKLENFKTGIDRITYSDSKLHVLLLCMTVARKWPDVYSNAVDPGWVPTKMGGRGAPDNLQQGYETQVWLAAGNDEKALVSGRYFFHRKERHHNPEADDILLQERFLNLCKEITGISFPE
;
A
#
# COMPACT_ATOMS: atom_id res chain seq x y z
N MET A 1 6.62 12.71 -8.62
CA MET A 1 7.47 12.47 -7.43
C MET A 1 7.62 13.73 -6.58
N GLU A 2 7.95 14.88 -7.18
CA GLU A 2 8.10 16.13 -6.41
C GLU A 2 6.81 16.51 -5.68
N GLU A 3 5.66 16.44 -6.34
CA GLU A 3 4.35 16.68 -5.71
C GLU A 3 4.08 15.78 -4.50
N THR A 4 4.53 14.50 -4.55
CA THR A 4 4.38 13.55 -3.44
C THR A 4 5.27 13.91 -2.26
N LYS A 5 6.51 14.39 -2.51
CA LYS A 5 7.41 14.91 -1.47
C LYS A 5 6.82 16.16 -0.82
N ASN A 6 6.34 17.09 -1.63
CA ASN A 6 5.67 18.29 -1.15
C ASN A 6 4.43 17.98 -0.30
N LEU A 7 3.68 16.92 -0.66
CA LEU A 7 2.57 16.46 0.16
C LEU A 7 3.04 15.94 1.53
N ALA A 8 4.10 15.15 1.57
CA ALA A 8 4.66 14.66 2.83
C ALA A 8 5.10 15.83 3.74
N ASP A 9 5.77 16.83 3.16
CA ASP A 9 6.17 18.05 3.88
C ASP A 9 4.96 18.82 4.44
N GLN A 10 3.87 18.93 3.66
CA GLN A 10 2.64 19.58 4.12
C GLN A 10 2.00 18.80 5.26
N VAL A 11 1.95 17.47 5.16
CA VAL A 11 1.41 16.59 6.22
C VAL A 11 2.22 16.77 7.51
N ASN A 12 3.55 16.72 7.43
CA ASN A 12 4.43 16.86 8.60
C ASN A 12 4.30 18.26 9.27
N ARG A 13 4.02 19.31 8.50
CA ARG A 13 3.75 20.67 9.06
C ARG A 13 2.45 20.73 9.87
N LEU A 14 1.50 19.81 9.63
CA LEU A 14 0.26 19.73 10.41
C LEU A 14 0.46 19.01 11.75
N GLY A 15 1.58 18.32 11.91
CA GLY A 15 1.94 17.54 13.10
C GLY A 15 1.98 16.04 12.85
N THR A 16 2.18 15.27 13.90
CA THR A 16 2.24 13.81 13.87
C THR A 16 0.84 13.21 13.88
N PHE A 17 0.60 12.23 13.04
CA PHE A 17 -0.66 11.51 12.96
C PHE A 17 -0.54 10.12 13.58
N ASP A 18 -1.56 9.67 14.31
CA ASP A 18 -1.60 8.30 14.85
C ASP A 18 -1.79 7.25 13.74
N VAL A 19 -2.44 7.63 12.64
CA VAL A 19 -2.80 6.73 11.54
C VAL A 19 -2.58 7.40 10.21
N VAL A 20 -2.00 6.67 9.27
CA VAL A 20 -1.97 7.04 7.84
C VAL A 20 -2.60 5.92 7.02
N ILE A 21 -3.56 6.27 6.17
CA ILE A 21 -4.22 5.36 5.24
C ILE A 21 -3.78 5.69 3.82
N HIS A 22 -2.99 4.82 3.21
CA HIS A 22 -2.60 4.91 1.80
C HIS A 22 -3.75 4.43 0.92
N ASN A 23 -4.75 5.31 0.72
CA ASN A 23 -5.95 5.00 -0.04
C ASN A 23 -5.86 5.39 -1.52
N ALA A 24 -5.03 6.35 -1.87
CA ALA A 24 -4.90 6.82 -3.25
C ALA A 24 -4.46 5.68 -4.19
N GLY A 25 -5.13 5.58 -5.33
CA GLY A 25 -4.82 4.59 -6.34
C GLY A 25 -5.50 4.91 -7.67
N VAL A 26 -4.96 4.36 -8.74
CA VAL A 26 -5.49 4.48 -10.09
C VAL A 26 -5.62 3.12 -10.75
N TYR A 27 -6.61 2.99 -11.65
CA TYR A 27 -6.90 1.81 -12.45
C TYR A 27 -7.25 2.25 -13.87
N GLN A 28 -7.13 1.37 -14.86
CA GLN A 28 -7.48 1.66 -16.28
C GLN A 28 -6.79 2.94 -16.83
N THR A 29 -5.50 3.07 -16.54
CA THR A 29 -4.66 4.15 -17.04
C THR A 29 -3.30 3.60 -17.49
N SER A 30 -2.37 4.45 -17.89
CA SER A 30 -1.04 4.00 -18.34
C SER A 30 -0.26 3.29 -17.22
N ALA A 31 0.57 2.30 -17.59
CA ALA A 31 1.42 1.59 -16.66
C ALA A 31 2.34 2.54 -15.86
N LYS A 32 2.83 3.59 -16.51
CA LYS A 32 3.63 4.65 -15.86
C LYS A 32 2.86 5.34 -14.73
N GLN A 33 1.58 5.64 -14.96
CA GLN A 33 0.73 6.29 -13.96
C GLN A 33 0.35 5.31 -12.85
N ILE A 34 0.05 4.06 -13.19
CA ILE A 34 -0.18 2.98 -12.21
C ILE A 34 1.05 2.83 -11.30
N PHE A 35 2.23 2.73 -11.88
CA PHE A 35 3.47 2.60 -11.13
C PHE A 35 3.75 3.82 -10.23
N ALA A 36 3.61 5.02 -10.78
CA ALA A 36 3.86 6.25 -10.03
C ALA A 36 2.91 6.42 -8.83
N VAL A 37 1.61 6.17 -9.02
CA VAL A 37 0.58 6.42 -7.99
C VAL A 37 0.43 5.23 -7.05
N ASN A 38 0.41 3.99 -7.56
CA ASN A 38 0.12 2.83 -6.73
C ASN A 38 1.37 2.22 -6.06
N THR A 39 2.57 2.45 -6.63
CA THR A 39 3.82 1.86 -6.12
C THR A 39 4.72 2.91 -5.48
N ILE A 40 5.09 3.94 -6.24
CA ILE A 40 6.11 4.90 -5.82
C ILE A 40 5.57 5.92 -4.81
N ALA A 41 4.35 6.42 -4.99
CA ALA A 41 3.79 7.39 -4.05
C ALA A 41 3.59 6.82 -2.62
N PRO A 42 3.03 5.60 -2.42
CA PRO A 42 2.99 5.00 -1.09
C PRO A 42 4.37 4.81 -0.45
N TYR A 43 5.39 4.42 -1.24
CA TYR A 43 6.75 4.32 -0.75
C TYR A 43 7.30 5.66 -0.25
N ILE A 44 7.19 6.72 -1.07
CA ILE A 44 7.65 8.07 -0.71
C ILE A 44 6.95 8.55 0.57
N LEU A 45 5.63 8.44 0.62
CA LEU A 45 4.85 8.90 1.78
C LEU A 45 5.17 8.10 3.04
N THR A 46 5.37 6.77 2.93
CA THR A 46 5.80 5.93 4.05
C THR A 46 7.18 6.35 4.57
N CYS A 47 8.09 6.72 3.67
CA CYS A 47 9.45 7.11 4.06
C CYS A 47 9.54 8.54 4.63
N LEU A 48 8.68 9.45 4.21
CA LEU A 48 8.82 10.90 4.50
C LEU A 48 7.82 11.43 5.52
N ILE A 49 6.64 10.85 5.66
CA ILE A 49 5.69 11.22 6.73
C ILE A 49 6.26 10.73 8.06
N GLU A 50 6.16 11.57 9.09
CA GLU A 50 6.54 11.16 10.46
C GLU A 50 5.84 9.86 10.84
N LYS A 51 6.60 8.90 11.36
CA LYS A 51 6.18 7.53 11.60
C LYS A 51 4.91 7.46 12.48
N PRO A 52 3.75 7.02 11.92
CA PRO A 52 2.52 6.88 12.69
C PRO A 52 2.52 5.56 13.48
N LYS A 53 1.58 5.40 14.39
CA LYS A 53 1.36 4.11 15.08
C LYS A 53 0.73 3.05 14.18
N ARG A 54 -0.04 3.47 13.16
CA ARG A 54 -0.77 2.58 12.26
C ARG A 54 -0.63 3.01 10.81
N LEU A 55 -0.32 2.05 9.96
CA LEU A 55 -0.26 2.22 8.51
C LEU A 55 -1.22 1.24 7.84
N ILE A 56 -2.12 1.75 7.01
CA ILE A 56 -3.10 0.95 6.30
C ILE A 56 -2.92 1.18 4.81
N TYR A 57 -2.72 0.09 4.07
CA TYR A 57 -2.44 0.11 2.64
C TYR A 57 -3.61 -0.50 1.86
N LEU A 58 -4.21 0.28 0.94
CA LEU A 58 -5.28 -0.23 0.08
C LEU A 58 -4.72 -1.06 -1.07
N SER A 59 -4.77 -2.37 -0.90
CA SER A 59 -4.46 -3.35 -1.94
C SER A 59 -5.73 -3.69 -2.76
N SER A 60 -5.85 -4.91 -3.22
CA SER A 60 -6.99 -5.48 -3.96
C SER A 60 -6.80 -6.99 -4.05
N GLY A 61 -7.86 -7.78 -4.12
CA GLY A 61 -7.77 -9.21 -4.44
C GLY A 61 -7.03 -9.52 -5.74
N MET A 62 -6.93 -8.55 -6.64
CA MET A 62 -6.17 -8.70 -7.89
C MET A 62 -4.66 -8.91 -7.67
N HIS A 63 -4.09 -8.56 -6.50
CA HIS A 63 -2.69 -8.84 -6.18
C HIS A 63 -2.32 -10.32 -6.26
N LEU A 64 -3.29 -11.22 -6.06
CA LEU A 64 -3.08 -12.67 -6.17
C LEU A 64 -2.62 -13.11 -7.58
N HIS A 65 -2.96 -12.34 -8.60
CA HIS A 65 -2.54 -12.54 -9.99
C HIS A 65 -1.37 -11.63 -10.40
N GLY A 66 -0.85 -10.84 -9.46
CA GLY A 66 0.31 -9.98 -9.67
C GLY A 66 1.61 -10.74 -9.51
N HIS A 67 2.65 -10.17 -10.09
CA HIS A 67 4.04 -10.58 -9.89
C HIS A 67 4.86 -9.35 -9.51
N SER A 68 5.91 -9.53 -8.72
CA SER A 68 6.73 -8.42 -8.24
C SER A 68 7.40 -7.63 -9.37
N LYS A 69 7.81 -8.31 -10.46
CA LYS A 69 8.40 -7.71 -11.69
C LYS A 69 9.43 -6.62 -11.39
N LEU A 70 10.22 -6.81 -10.35
CA LEU A 70 11.18 -5.80 -9.88
C LEU A 70 12.24 -5.46 -10.93
N GLU A 71 12.51 -6.35 -11.86
CA GLU A 71 13.39 -6.12 -13.01
C GLU A 71 12.86 -5.03 -13.96
N ASN A 72 11.55 -4.78 -13.96
CA ASN A 72 10.91 -3.80 -14.82
C ASN A 72 10.92 -2.37 -14.24
N PHE A 73 11.33 -2.18 -13.01
CA PHE A 73 11.26 -0.87 -12.32
C PHE A 73 12.06 0.23 -13.02
N LYS A 74 13.14 -0.12 -13.71
CA LYS A 74 14.01 0.85 -14.40
C LYS A 74 13.75 0.94 -15.92
N THR A 75 13.54 -0.20 -16.57
CA THR A 75 13.56 -0.26 -18.05
C THR A 75 12.30 -0.88 -18.67
N GLY A 76 11.34 -1.29 -17.87
CA GLY A 76 10.15 -2.01 -18.33
C GLY A 76 8.86 -1.61 -17.62
N ILE A 77 8.76 -0.36 -17.16
CA ILE A 77 7.60 0.15 -16.40
C ILE A 77 6.28 -0.06 -17.16
N ASP A 78 6.31 -0.01 -18.49
CA ASP A 78 5.18 -0.28 -19.37
C ASP A 78 4.61 -1.70 -19.26
N ARG A 79 5.36 -2.63 -18.67
CA ARG A 79 4.94 -4.02 -18.40
C ARG A 79 4.30 -4.21 -17.03
N ILE A 80 4.32 -3.19 -16.18
CA ILE A 80 3.73 -3.25 -14.83
C ILE A 80 2.22 -3.09 -14.96
N THR A 81 1.49 -4.07 -14.45
CA THR A 81 0.02 -4.07 -14.44
C THR A 81 -0.53 -3.51 -13.13
N TYR A 82 -1.84 -3.29 -13.08
CA TYR A 82 -2.53 -2.96 -11.84
C TYR A 82 -2.34 -4.04 -10.77
N SER A 83 -2.47 -5.32 -11.15
CA SER A 83 -2.27 -6.46 -10.24
C SER A 83 -0.88 -6.46 -9.63
N ASP A 84 0.16 -6.21 -10.44
CA ASP A 84 1.53 -6.08 -9.98
C ASP A 84 1.67 -4.92 -8.98
N SER A 85 1.07 -3.76 -9.27
CA SER A 85 1.13 -2.60 -8.37
C SER A 85 0.45 -2.86 -7.02
N LYS A 86 -0.61 -3.69 -6.99
CA LYS A 86 -1.28 -4.07 -5.74
C LYS A 86 -0.48 -5.12 -4.94
N LEU A 87 0.34 -5.92 -5.60
CA LEU A 87 1.36 -6.73 -4.93
C LEU A 87 2.51 -5.87 -4.38
N HIS A 88 2.96 -4.83 -5.08
CA HIS A 88 3.96 -3.89 -4.56
C HIS A 88 3.50 -3.20 -3.27
N VAL A 89 2.22 -2.87 -3.17
CA VAL A 89 1.61 -2.34 -1.93
C VAL A 89 1.73 -3.35 -0.79
N LEU A 90 1.51 -4.63 -1.05
CA LEU A 90 1.70 -5.70 -0.07
C LEU A 90 3.17 -5.87 0.33
N LEU A 91 4.09 -5.89 -0.64
CA LEU A 91 5.54 -5.92 -0.36
C LEU A 91 5.94 -4.79 0.59
N LEU A 92 5.46 -3.55 0.33
CA LEU A 92 5.72 -2.42 1.21
C LEU A 92 5.12 -2.63 2.60
N CYS A 93 3.85 -3.05 2.68
CA CYS A 93 3.14 -3.30 3.92
C CYS A 93 3.87 -4.33 4.81
N MET A 94 4.25 -5.50 4.23
CA MET A 94 4.95 -6.56 4.95
C MET A 94 6.37 -6.15 5.33
N THR A 95 7.04 -5.37 4.48
CA THR A 95 8.35 -4.78 4.80
C THR A 95 8.28 -3.86 6.01
N VAL A 96 7.28 -2.96 6.04
CA VAL A 96 7.06 -2.05 7.18
C VAL A 96 6.77 -2.83 8.44
N ALA A 97 5.87 -3.82 8.39
CA ALA A 97 5.54 -4.67 9.53
C ALA A 97 6.78 -5.36 10.13
N ARG A 98 7.70 -5.79 9.27
CA ARG A 98 8.96 -6.44 9.68
C ARG A 98 9.99 -5.45 10.25
N LYS A 99 10.14 -4.29 9.59
CA LYS A 99 11.19 -3.31 9.94
C LYS A 99 10.79 -2.36 11.06
N TRP A 100 9.48 -2.12 11.24
CA TRP A 100 8.94 -1.25 12.29
C TRP A 100 8.02 -2.03 13.23
N PRO A 101 8.56 -2.79 14.19
CA PRO A 101 7.78 -3.67 15.06
C PRO A 101 6.85 -2.90 16.01
N ASP A 102 7.05 -1.60 16.16
CA ASP A 102 6.23 -0.66 16.92
C ASP A 102 5.07 -0.05 16.11
N VAL A 103 4.92 -0.41 14.82
CA VAL A 103 3.87 0.08 13.92
C VAL A 103 2.96 -1.05 13.47
N TYR A 104 1.67 -0.87 13.61
CA TYR A 104 0.67 -1.78 13.04
C TYR A 104 0.49 -1.50 11.54
N SER A 105 1.19 -2.26 10.70
CA SER A 105 1.16 -2.13 9.25
C SER A 105 0.32 -3.26 8.64
N ASN A 106 -0.81 -2.92 8.02
CA ASN A 106 -1.71 -3.91 7.43
C ASN A 106 -2.23 -3.48 6.06
N ALA A 107 -2.55 -4.46 5.22
CA ALA A 107 -3.12 -4.24 3.90
C ALA A 107 -4.60 -4.64 3.86
N VAL A 108 -5.38 -3.94 3.04
CA VAL A 108 -6.82 -4.14 2.91
C VAL A 108 -7.23 -4.24 1.45
N ASP A 109 -8.09 -5.21 1.17
CA ASP A 109 -8.92 -5.22 -0.03
C ASP A 109 -10.28 -4.58 0.31
N PRO A 110 -10.64 -3.46 -0.32
CA PRO A 110 -11.95 -2.85 -0.12
C PRO A 110 -13.08 -3.60 -0.84
N GLY A 111 -12.77 -4.59 -1.68
CA GLY A 111 -13.69 -5.21 -2.62
C GLY A 111 -13.89 -4.37 -3.88
N TRP A 112 -14.78 -4.85 -4.75
CA TRP A 112 -15.20 -4.10 -5.95
C TRP A 112 -16.44 -3.28 -5.63
N VAL A 113 -16.22 -2.08 -5.10
CA VAL A 113 -17.26 -1.19 -4.58
C VAL A 113 -17.67 -0.11 -5.60
N PRO A 114 -18.93 0.38 -5.57
CA PRO A 114 -19.48 1.37 -6.52
C PRO A 114 -18.93 2.78 -6.26
N THR A 115 -17.63 2.95 -6.51
CA THR A 115 -16.91 4.22 -6.48
C THR A 115 -16.67 4.72 -7.89
N LYS A 116 -16.03 5.90 -8.03
CA LYS A 116 -15.59 6.42 -9.34
C LYS A 116 -14.69 5.41 -10.09
N MET A 117 -13.84 4.66 -9.37
CA MET A 117 -12.96 3.63 -9.94
C MET A 117 -13.73 2.34 -10.26
N GLY A 118 -14.58 1.87 -9.36
CA GLY A 118 -15.30 0.59 -9.51
C GLY A 118 -16.48 0.64 -10.47
N GLY A 119 -17.03 1.85 -10.71
CA GLY A 119 -18.18 2.05 -11.58
C GLY A 119 -19.51 1.65 -10.93
N ARG A 120 -20.62 2.01 -11.62
CA ARG A 120 -21.99 1.79 -11.10
C ARG A 120 -22.40 0.32 -10.99
N GLY A 121 -21.74 -0.56 -11.75
CA GLY A 121 -22.03 -2.01 -11.76
C GLY A 121 -21.24 -2.82 -10.72
N ALA A 122 -20.49 -2.17 -9.86
CA ALA A 122 -19.73 -2.87 -8.82
C ALA A 122 -20.66 -3.56 -7.83
N PRO A 123 -20.45 -4.87 -7.54
CA PRO A 123 -21.40 -5.68 -6.78
C PRO A 123 -21.28 -5.54 -5.27
N ASP A 124 -20.14 -5.06 -4.76
CA ASP A 124 -19.85 -5.07 -3.33
C ASP A 124 -20.47 -3.87 -2.61
N ASN A 125 -20.78 -4.07 -1.34
CA ASN A 125 -21.35 -3.03 -0.50
C ASN A 125 -20.31 -1.96 -0.16
N LEU A 126 -20.62 -0.69 -0.43
CA LEU A 126 -19.72 0.43 -0.20
C LEU A 126 -19.33 0.59 1.28
N GLN A 127 -20.27 0.34 2.20
CA GLN A 127 -20.01 0.41 3.64
C GLN A 127 -18.98 -0.63 4.05
N GLN A 128 -19.12 -1.87 3.63
CA GLN A 128 -18.14 -2.92 3.87
C GLN A 128 -16.78 -2.59 3.24
N GLY A 129 -16.76 -1.84 2.14
CA GLY A 129 -15.56 -1.41 1.44
C GLY A 129 -14.65 -0.48 2.27
N TYR A 130 -15.19 0.28 3.24
CA TYR A 130 -14.38 1.15 4.10
C TYR A 130 -14.32 0.70 5.58
N GLU A 131 -15.22 -0.13 6.05
CA GLU A 131 -15.28 -0.56 7.45
C GLU A 131 -13.98 -1.19 7.94
N THR A 132 -13.30 -1.96 7.09
CA THR A 132 -12.04 -2.62 7.45
C THR A 132 -10.94 -1.59 7.73
N GLN A 133 -10.80 -0.57 6.89
CA GLN A 133 -9.82 0.50 7.09
C GLN A 133 -10.09 1.28 8.37
N VAL A 134 -11.35 1.65 8.61
CA VAL A 134 -11.77 2.37 9.82
C VAL A 134 -11.52 1.51 11.07
N TRP A 135 -11.84 0.23 11.02
CA TRP A 135 -11.60 -0.70 12.11
C TRP A 135 -10.11 -0.85 12.44
N LEU A 136 -9.24 -1.04 11.42
CA LEU A 136 -7.79 -1.10 11.63
C LEU A 136 -7.21 0.23 12.10
N ALA A 137 -7.80 1.36 11.69
CA ALA A 137 -7.36 2.69 12.08
C ALA A 137 -7.69 3.03 13.54
N ALA A 138 -8.88 2.67 14.03
CA ALA A 138 -9.42 3.13 15.30
C ALA A 138 -9.80 2.01 16.29
N GLY A 139 -9.84 0.73 15.85
CA GLY A 139 -10.17 -0.39 16.70
C GLY A 139 -9.08 -0.69 17.74
N ASN A 140 -9.52 -1.08 18.94
CA ASN A 140 -8.63 -1.42 20.05
C ASN A 140 -8.78 -2.89 20.50
N ASP A 141 -9.53 -3.68 19.73
CA ASP A 141 -9.62 -5.12 19.94
C ASP A 141 -8.35 -5.84 19.42
N GLU A 142 -8.06 -7.01 19.98
CA GLU A 142 -6.84 -7.78 19.67
C GLU A 142 -6.67 -8.08 18.18
N LYS A 143 -7.79 -8.19 17.43
CA LYS A 143 -7.76 -8.48 15.99
C LYS A 143 -7.43 -7.26 15.14
N ALA A 144 -7.63 -6.05 15.67
CA ALA A 144 -7.22 -4.80 15.03
C ALA A 144 -5.76 -4.43 15.36
N LEU A 145 -5.25 -4.89 16.51
CA LEU A 145 -3.90 -4.62 17.00
C LEU A 145 -2.91 -5.69 16.51
N VAL A 146 -2.83 -5.86 15.20
CA VAL A 146 -1.95 -6.81 14.51
C VAL A 146 -1.13 -6.10 13.44
N SER A 147 -0.06 -6.74 12.98
CA SER A 147 0.83 -6.20 11.94
C SER A 147 1.19 -7.29 10.93
N GLY A 148 1.44 -6.91 9.67
CA GLY A 148 1.80 -7.83 8.61
C GLY A 148 0.64 -8.73 8.17
N ARG A 149 -0.58 -8.17 8.11
CA ARG A 149 -1.77 -8.94 7.73
C ARG A 149 -2.47 -8.30 6.54
N TYR A 150 -3.22 -9.15 5.82
CA TYR A 150 -4.07 -8.75 4.70
C TYR A 150 -5.53 -9.08 5.02
N PHE A 151 -6.41 -8.10 4.86
CA PHE A 151 -7.82 -8.19 5.25
C PHE A 151 -8.78 -7.93 4.10
N PHE A 152 -9.90 -8.64 4.12
CA PHE A 152 -11.09 -8.39 3.33
C PHE A 152 -12.32 -8.47 4.26
N HIS A 153 -13.14 -7.43 4.32
CA HIS A 153 -14.34 -7.34 5.18
C HIS A 153 -14.07 -7.77 6.63
N ARG A 154 -13.02 -7.17 7.26
CA ARG A 154 -12.57 -7.42 8.64
C ARG A 154 -12.15 -8.88 8.92
N LYS A 155 -11.92 -9.67 7.89
CA LYS A 155 -11.42 -11.05 8.00
C LYS A 155 -10.03 -11.13 7.37
N GLU A 156 -9.08 -11.69 8.09
CA GLU A 156 -7.78 -12.01 7.55
C GLU A 156 -7.91 -12.99 6.39
N ARG A 157 -7.13 -12.78 5.34
CA ARG A 157 -7.12 -13.59 4.12
C ARG A 157 -5.70 -13.94 3.72
N HIS A 158 -5.58 -15.00 2.95
CA HIS A 158 -4.33 -15.32 2.27
C HIS A 158 -3.99 -14.24 1.26
N HIS A 159 -2.72 -13.96 1.13
CA HIS A 159 -2.17 -13.04 0.14
C HIS A 159 -1.10 -13.74 -0.71
N ASN A 160 -0.62 -13.07 -1.74
CA ASN A 160 0.42 -13.58 -2.62
C ASN A 160 1.72 -13.78 -1.82
N PRO A 161 2.31 -15.00 -1.82
CA PRO A 161 3.48 -15.33 -1.00
C PRO A 161 4.74 -14.55 -1.38
N GLU A 162 4.82 -13.96 -2.57
CA GLU A 162 5.93 -13.05 -2.92
C GLU A 162 6.06 -11.89 -1.92
N ALA A 163 4.94 -11.48 -1.28
CA ALA A 163 4.96 -10.39 -0.32
C ALA A 163 5.72 -10.74 0.98
N ASP A 164 5.82 -12.02 1.32
CA ASP A 164 6.53 -12.51 2.52
C ASP A 164 8.02 -12.81 2.25
N ASP A 165 8.44 -12.79 0.98
CA ASP A 165 9.83 -13.03 0.61
C ASP A 165 10.71 -11.83 1.02
N ILE A 166 11.53 -12.03 2.04
CA ILE A 166 12.42 -11.01 2.59
C ILE A 166 13.41 -10.49 1.53
N LEU A 167 13.90 -11.34 0.64
CA LEU A 167 14.84 -10.92 -0.41
C LEU A 167 14.13 -10.03 -1.43
N LEU A 168 12.89 -10.34 -1.78
CA LEU A 168 12.07 -9.47 -2.65
C LEU A 168 11.74 -8.16 -1.96
N GLN A 169 11.42 -8.17 -0.66
CA GLN A 169 11.18 -6.94 0.13
C GLN A 169 12.41 -6.01 0.12
N GLU A 170 13.59 -6.54 0.40
CA GLU A 170 14.82 -5.73 0.41
C GLU A 170 15.17 -5.22 -1.01
N ARG A 171 15.00 -6.06 -2.02
CA ARG A 171 15.21 -5.66 -3.42
C ARG A 171 14.21 -4.56 -3.84
N PHE A 172 12.95 -4.68 -3.42
CA PHE A 172 11.92 -3.65 -3.64
C PHE A 172 12.34 -2.30 -3.03
N LEU A 173 12.74 -2.28 -1.75
CA LEU A 173 13.21 -1.05 -1.10
C LEU A 173 14.40 -0.43 -1.82
N ASN A 174 15.38 -1.24 -2.20
CA ASN A 174 16.58 -0.76 -2.91
C ASN A 174 16.22 -0.11 -4.26
N LEU A 175 15.34 -0.74 -5.04
CA LEU A 175 14.90 -0.19 -6.32
C LEU A 175 14.06 1.08 -6.15
N CYS A 176 13.19 1.15 -5.15
CA CYS A 176 12.45 2.36 -4.83
C CYS A 176 13.41 3.49 -4.41
N LYS A 177 14.43 3.19 -3.59
CA LYS A 177 15.49 4.14 -3.22
C LYS A 177 16.24 4.66 -4.45
N GLU A 178 16.63 3.78 -5.36
CA GLU A 178 17.36 4.16 -6.58
C GLU A 178 16.52 5.07 -7.50
N ILE A 179 15.20 4.84 -7.57
CA ILE A 179 14.27 5.64 -8.39
C ILE A 179 13.97 6.98 -7.76
N THR A 180 13.77 7.01 -6.43
CA THR A 180 13.27 8.21 -5.72
C THR A 180 14.36 9.05 -5.09
N GLY A 181 15.54 8.48 -4.87
CA GLY A 181 16.61 9.04 -4.06
C GLY A 181 16.34 9.03 -2.54
N ILE A 182 15.23 8.38 -2.10
CA ILE A 182 14.80 8.35 -0.69
C ILE A 182 15.11 6.96 -0.12
N SER A 183 15.86 6.91 0.99
CA SER A 183 16.10 5.67 1.74
C SER A 183 14.91 5.37 2.64
N PHE A 184 14.57 4.09 2.78
CA PHE A 184 13.62 3.67 3.82
C PHE A 184 14.23 3.97 5.20
N PRO A 185 13.50 4.63 6.12
CA PRO A 185 14.00 4.93 7.47
C PRO A 185 14.19 3.66 8.29
N GLU A 186 15.26 3.63 9.09
CA GLU A 186 15.55 2.52 10.03
C GLU A 186 14.66 2.58 11.28
#